data_14051b86ee311af74fcbc880b2ef7be0
#
_entry.id   14051b86ee311af74fcbc880b2ef7be0
#
_cell.length_a   1.000
_cell.length_b   1.000
_cell.length_c   1.000
_cell.angle_alpha   90.00
_cell.angle_beta   90.00
_cell.angle_gamma   90.00
#
_symmetry.space_group_name_H-M   'P 1'
#
loop_
_entity.id
_entity.type
_entity.pdbx_description
1 polymer ?
#
loop_
_entity_poly.entity_id
_entity_poly.type
_entity_poly.pdbx_seq_one_letter_code
_entity_poly.pdbx_strand_id
1 'polypeptide(L)'
;ANAAAERSRIDVEMHALKVRVNALFFGILMLDEQARVAELMTEDLRVGIARADTAAAHGVMLRSAADALRAELMVAEQRLTEVRATRENYVSSLGLLVGRELEGDVALRRPTAWRTEPSGEIRRPELRLFEAQKASIDVNRRLLHDVNLPHISLFVQGGYGRPALNMLDNNFKPYAVGGLRLSWNIAGLYTLRKQKRQL
;
A
#
# COMPACT_ATOMS: atom_id res chain seq x y z
N ALA A 1 -0.64 -0.60 -22.02
CA ALA A 1 -1.22 -1.52 -21.01
C ALA A 1 -0.42 -1.47 -19.70
N ASN A 2 0.90 -1.71 -19.71
CA ASN A 2 1.71 -1.75 -18.48
C ASN A 2 1.71 -0.43 -17.71
N ALA A 3 1.79 0.71 -18.38
CA ALA A 3 1.74 2.03 -17.72
C ALA A 3 0.39 2.30 -17.02
N ALA A 4 -0.71 1.76 -17.54
CA ALA A 4 -2.03 1.88 -16.90
C ALA A 4 -2.10 1.00 -15.64
N ALA A 5 -1.58 -0.23 -15.70
CA ALA A 5 -1.52 -1.12 -14.56
C ALA A 5 -0.65 -0.53 -13.43
N GLU A 6 0.49 0.09 -13.78
CA GLU A 6 1.37 0.74 -12.81
C GLU A 6 0.71 1.94 -12.11
N ARG A 7 -0.01 2.78 -12.86
CA ARG A 7 -0.79 3.89 -12.27
C ARG A 7 -1.87 3.38 -11.31
N SER A 8 -2.61 2.34 -11.71
CA SER A 8 -3.63 1.75 -10.85
C SER A 8 -3.02 1.12 -9.59
N ARG A 9 -1.80 0.58 -9.67
CA ARG A 9 -1.06 0.07 -8.52
C ARG A 9 -0.72 1.19 -7.54
N ILE A 10 -0.22 2.33 -8.03
CA ILE A 10 0.04 3.50 -7.21
C ILE A 10 -1.24 3.98 -6.51
N ASP A 11 -2.39 3.98 -7.19
CA ASP A 11 -3.67 4.34 -6.59
C ASP A 11 -4.07 3.40 -5.44
N VAL A 12 -3.81 2.09 -5.59
CA VAL A 12 -4.03 1.08 -4.52
C VAL A 12 -3.10 1.36 -3.33
N GLU A 13 -1.82 1.60 -3.56
CA GLU A 13 -0.84 1.90 -2.51
C GLU A 13 -1.19 3.21 -1.78
N MET A 14 -1.61 4.24 -2.51
CA MET A 14 -2.09 5.50 -1.92
C MET A 14 -3.36 5.32 -1.09
N HIS A 15 -4.27 4.44 -1.52
CA HIS A 15 -5.44 4.11 -0.73
C HIS A 15 -5.07 3.38 0.56
N ALA A 16 -4.19 2.40 0.49
CA ALA A 16 -3.68 1.68 1.66
C ALA A 16 -2.97 2.63 2.66
N LEU A 17 -2.19 3.57 2.14
CA LEU A 17 -1.55 4.60 2.97
C LEU A 17 -2.59 5.47 3.69
N LYS A 18 -3.63 5.94 3.00
CA LYS A 18 -4.73 6.71 3.62
C LYS A 18 -5.43 5.91 4.72
N VAL A 19 -5.69 4.63 4.49
CA VAL A 19 -6.30 3.74 5.50
C VAL A 19 -5.41 3.64 6.74
N ARG A 20 -4.09 3.48 6.55
CA ARG A 20 -3.13 3.40 7.67
C ARG A 20 -3.04 4.71 8.44
N VAL A 21 -3.00 5.86 7.75
CA VAL A 21 -3.02 7.19 8.39
C VAL A 21 -4.30 7.38 9.21
N ASN A 22 -5.46 7.03 8.65
CA ASN A 22 -6.74 7.11 9.37
C ASN A 22 -6.77 6.20 10.59
N ALA A 23 -6.25 4.98 10.50
CA ALA A 23 -6.18 4.05 11.62
C ALA A 23 -5.33 4.61 12.78
N LEU A 24 -4.18 5.20 12.48
CA LEU A 24 -3.34 5.85 13.51
C LEU A 24 -4.03 7.10 14.08
N PHE A 25 -4.60 7.93 13.23
CA PHE A 25 -5.27 9.16 13.64
C PHE A 25 -6.44 8.88 14.61
N PHE A 26 -7.33 7.97 14.25
CA PHE A 26 -8.46 7.59 15.11
C PHE A 26 -8.01 6.76 16.32
N GLY A 27 -6.91 5.99 16.16
CA GLY A 27 -6.28 5.29 17.28
C GLY A 27 -5.76 6.24 18.34
N ILE A 28 -5.12 7.35 17.96
CA ILE A 28 -4.65 8.39 18.90
C ILE A 28 -5.84 9.02 19.63
N LEU A 29 -6.90 9.40 18.90
CA LEU A 29 -8.11 9.95 19.51
C LEU A 29 -8.77 8.99 20.53
N MET A 30 -8.75 7.70 20.22
CA MET A 30 -9.26 6.67 21.14
C MET A 30 -8.37 6.55 22.38
N LEU A 31 -7.04 6.58 22.22
CA LEU A 31 -6.09 6.55 23.31
C LEU A 31 -6.18 7.79 24.22
N ASP A 32 -6.46 8.98 23.65
CA ASP A 32 -6.72 10.19 24.40
C ASP A 32 -7.93 10.02 25.33
N GLU A 33 -9.03 9.43 24.84
CA GLU A 33 -10.22 9.14 25.67
C GLU A 33 -9.93 8.04 26.71
N GLN A 34 -9.15 7.03 26.37
CA GLN A 34 -8.76 6.00 27.35
C GLN A 34 -7.87 6.58 28.45
N ALA A 35 -6.94 7.46 28.11
CA ALA A 35 -6.11 8.14 29.09
C ALA A 35 -6.96 9.00 30.05
N ARG A 36 -7.92 9.75 29.49
CA ARG A 36 -8.85 10.57 30.27
C ARG A 36 -9.69 9.72 31.26
N VAL A 37 -10.18 8.59 30.81
CA VAL A 37 -10.93 7.66 31.70
C VAL A 37 -10.04 7.09 32.79
N ALA A 38 -8.79 6.69 32.46
CA ALA A 38 -7.84 6.19 33.43
C ALA A 38 -7.46 7.28 34.46
N GLU A 39 -7.28 8.52 34.06
CA GLU A 39 -7.04 9.67 34.95
C GLU A 39 -8.19 9.90 35.92
N LEU A 40 -9.44 9.87 35.46
CA LEU A 40 -10.62 9.95 36.31
C LEU A 40 -10.67 8.81 37.32
N MET A 41 -10.37 7.57 36.87
CA MET A 41 -10.32 6.41 37.76
C MET A 41 -9.24 6.55 38.83
N THR A 42 -8.04 7.04 38.49
CA THR A 42 -6.99 7.26 39.47
C THR A 42 -7.38 8.33 40.50
N GLU A 43 -8.08 9.39 40.09
CA GLU A 43 -8.56 10.41 41.00
C GLU A 43 -9.66 9.89 41.95
N ASP A 44 -10.63 9.13 41.40
CA ASP A 44 -11.69 8.51 42.23
C ASP A 44 -11.10 7.55 43.26
N LEU A 45 -10.08 6.76 42.88
CA LEU A 45 -9.40 5.85 43.81
C LEU A 45 -8.65 6.62 44.90
N ARG A 46 -7.97 7.75 44.57
CA ARG A 46 -7.32 8.60 45.58
C ARG A 46 -8.30 9.17 46.59
N VAL A 47 -9.46 9.65 46.12
CA VAL A 47 -10.53 10.10 47.01
C VAL A 47 -11.08 8.93 47.87
N GLY A 48 -11.25 7.74 47.25
CA GLY A 48 -11.67 6.55 47.97
C GLY A 48 -10.68 6.13 49.08
N ILE A 49 -9.38 6.15 48.79
CA ILE A 49 -8.32 5.86 49.77
C ILE A 49 -8.34 6.83 50.92
N ALA A 50 -8.46 8.15 50.66
CA ALA A 50 -8.55 9.15 51.73
C ALA A 50 -9.72 8.95 52.66
N ARG A 51 -10.89 8.56 52.11
CA ARG A 51 -12.08 8.20 52.93
C ARG A 51 -11.87 6.93 53.73
N ALA A 52 -11.28 5.89 53.10
CA ALA A 52 -11.01 4.61 53.78
C ALA A 52 -9.99 4.79 54.90
N ASP A 53 -8.92 5.57 54.73
CA ASP A 53 -7.96 5.89 55.74
C ASP A 53 -8.60 6.61 56.95
N THR A 54 -9.45 7.61 56.68
CA THR A 54 -10.19 8.30 57.71
C THR A 54 -11.10 7.34 58.52
N ALA A 55 -11.87 6.47 57.80
CA ALA A 55 -12.73 5.49 58.44
C ALA A 55 -11.93 4.45 59.27
N ALA A 56 -10.78 4.04 58.76
CA ALA A 56 -9.90 3.12 59.50
C ALA A 56 -9.32 3.76 60.76
N ALA A 57 -8.94 5.06 60.70
CA ALA A 57 -8.44 5.81 61.85
C ALA A 57 -9.50 5.90 62.98
N HIS A 58 -10.79 5.97 62.60
CA HIS A 58 -11.92 5.97 63.56
C HIS A 58 -12.41 4.58 63.94
N GLY A 59 -11.78 3.49 63.50
CA GLY A 59 -12.13 2.13 63.84
C GLY A 59 -13.39 1.61 63.13
N VAL A 60 -13.92 2.34 62.15
CA VAL A 60 -15.14 1.98 61.39
C VAL A 60 -14.83 1.04 60.23
N MET A 61 -13.58 0.99 59.76
CA MET A 61 -13.14 0.18 58.63
C MET A 61 -11.83 -0.52 58.93
N LEU A 62 -11.59 -1.69 58.30
CA LEU A 62 -10.29 -2.37 58.40
C LEU A 62 -9.22 -1.65 57.54
N ARG A 63 -7.98 -1.56 58.01
CA ARG A 63 -6.87 -1.00 57.20
C ARG A 63 -6.67 -1.75 55.88
N SER A 64 -6.89 -3.04 55.86
CA SER A 64 -6.80 -3.88 54.65
C SER A 64 -7.69 -3.39 53.50
N ALA A 65 -8.83 -2.72 53.79
CA ALA A 65 -9.67 -2.15 52.78
C ALA A 65 -9.00 -0.93 52.09
N ALA A 66 -8.31 -0.07 52.82
CA ALA A 66 -7.54 1.01 52.24
C ALA A 66 -6.33 0.48 51.43
N ASP A 67 -5.70 -0.61 51.91
CA ASP A 67 -4.58 -1.23 51.19
C ASP A 67 -5.02 -1.89 49.90
N ALA A 68 -6.22 -2.48 49.84
CA ALA A 68 -6.82 -2.98 48.59
C ALA A 68 -7.02 -1.84 47.55
N LEU A 69 -7.59 -0.70 47.99
CA LEU A 69 -7.72 0.47 47.09
C LEU A 69 -6.40 1.03 46.59
N ARG A 70 -5.35 0.98 47.42
CA ARG A 70 -3.98 1.37 47.00
C ARG A 70 -3.44 0.43 45.93
N ALA A 71 -3.66 -0.87 46.06
CA ALA A 71 -3.29 -1.83 45.02
C ALA A 71 -4.03 -1.57 43.71
N GLU A 72 -5.33 -1.28 43.76
CA GLU A 72 -6.11 -0.87 42.60
C GLU A 72 -5.59 0.43 41.96
N LEU A 73 -5.20 1.41 42.79
CA LEU A 73 -4.60 2.66 42.28
C LEU A 73 -3.31 2.38 41.50
N MET A 74 -2.43 1.52 42.01
CA MET A 74 -1.22 1.14 41.30
C MET A 74 -1.49 0.52 39.93
N VAL A 75 -2.49 -0.35 39.84
CA VAL A 75 -2.92 -0.94 38.57
C VAL A 75 -3.47 0.12 37.61
N ALA A 76 -4.29 1.06 38.11
CA ALA A 76 -4.82 2.15 37.29
C ALA A 76 -3.70 3.09 36.78
N GLU A 77 -2.70 3.43 37.61
CA GLU A 77 -1.55 4.23 37.22
C GLU A 77 -0.65 3.52 36.19
N GLN A 78 -0.45 2.20 36.37
CA GLN A 78 0.23 1.38 35.36
C GLN A 78 -0.52 1.44 34.02
N ARG A 79 -1.84 1.26 34.04
CA ARG A 79 -2.68 1.33 32.81
C ARG A 79 -2.56 2.68 32.14
N LEU A 80 -2.58 3.77 32.89
CA LEU A 80 -2.41 5.11 32.35
C LEU A 80 -1.05 5.27 31.66
N THR A 81 0.01 4.74 32.27
CA THR A 81 1.36 4.75 31.69
C THR A 81 1.44 3.98 30.37
N GLU A 82 0.83 2.79 30.32
CA GLU A 82 0.76 1.98 29.09
C GLU A 82 0.01 2.68 27.97
N VAL A 83 -1.14 3.32 28.29
CA VAL A 83 -1.93 4.06 27.30
C VAL A 83 -1.14 5.25 26.76
N ARG A 84 -0.47 6.00 27.60
CA ARG A 84 0.37 7.14 27.19
C ARG A 84 1.55 6.72 26.32
N ALA A 85 2.26 5.68 26.69
CA ALA A 85 3.36 5.15 25.89
C ALA A 85 2.88 4.63 24.51
N THR A 86 1.72 3.97 24.46
CA THR A 86 1.12 3.53 23.21
C THR A 86 0.73 4.72 22.33
N ARG A 87 0.18 5.79 22.93
CA ARG A 87 -0.15 7.03 22.24
C ARG A 87 1.07 7.67 21.58
N GLU A 88 2.18 7.81 22.33
CA GLU A 88 3.44 8.35 21.80
C GLU A 88 3.95 7.55 20.60
N ASN A 89 3.89 6.23 20.67
CA ASN A 89 4.24 5.35 19.55
C ASN A 89 3.35 5.59 18.32
N TYR A 90 2.05 5.81 18.52
CA TYR A 90 1.12 6.10 17.42
C TYR A 90 1.39 7.48 16.82
N VAL A 91 1.67 8.50 17.64
CA VAL A 91 2.03 9.84 17.18
C VAL A 91 3.31 9.82 16.36
N SER A 92 4.36 9.14 16.85
CA SER A 92 5.61 8.96 16.11
C SER A 92 5.40 8.23 14.78
N SER A 93 4.62 7.16 14.78
CA SER A 93 4.27 6.41 13.57
C SER A 93 3.49 7.26 12.56
N LEU A 94 2.54 8.08 13.04
CA LEU A 94 1.80 9.02 12.21
C LEU A 94 2.73 10.08 11.61
N GLY A 95 3.65 10.62 12.41
CA GLY A 95 4.67 11.57 11.97
C GLY A 95 5.51 11.03 10.81
N LEU A 96 5.97 9.79 10.92
CA LEU A 96 6.73 9.11 9.86
C LEU A 96 5.92 8.98 8.55
N LEU A 97 4.62 8.62 8.65
CA LEU A 97 3.78 8.47 7.46
C LEU A 97 3.44 9.81 6.79
N VAL A 98 3.32 10.88 7.57
CA VAL A 98 3.02 12.23 7.07
C VAL A 98 4.29 12.98 6.63
N GLY A 99 5.48 12.44 6.96
CA GLY A 99 6.76 13.09 6.65
C GLY A 99 7.03 14.33 7.49
N ARG A 100 6.47 14.39 8.72
CA ARG A 100 6.66 15.49 9.67
C ARG A 100 6.93 14.94 11.05
N GLU A 101 7.88 15.52 11.75
CA GLU A 101 8.06 15.23 13.16
C GLU A 101 6.88 15.81 13.94
N LEU A 102 6.17 14.96 14.67
CA LEU A 102 5.06 15.33 15.55
C LEU A 102 5.53 15.18 16.98
N GLU A 103 5.29 16.22 17.78
CA GLU A 103 5.56 16.17 19.21
C GLU A 103 4.58 15.24 19.92
N GLY A 104 5.03 14.60 21.00
CA GLY A 104 4.24 13.61 21.73
C GLY A 104 2.93 14.17 22.33
N ASP A 105 2.86 15.49 22.58
CA ASP A 105 1.70 16.17 23.12
C ASP A 105 0.74 16.75 22.05
N VAL A 106 0.97 16.47 20.77
CA VAL A 106 0.13 16.96 19.68
C VAL A 106 -1.35 16.68 19.94
N ALA A 107 -2.18 17.75 19.94
CA ALA A 107 -3.61 17.65 20.06
C ALA A 107 -4.26 17.46 18.70
N LEU A 108 -4.88 16.30 18.49
CA LEU A 108 -5.61 16.02 17.26
C LEU A 108 -7.06 16.47 17.39
N ARG A 109 -7.53 17.22 16.39
CA ARG A 109 -8.92 17.67 16.36
C ARG A 109 -9.83 16.56 15.82
N ARG A 110 -10.86 16.20 16.61
CA ARG A 110 -11.89 15.26 16.15
C ARG A 110 -12.61 15.83 14.91
N PRO A 111 -12.68 15.10 13.80
CA PRO A 111 -13.39 15.57 12.61
C PRO A 111 -14.89 15.69 12.90
N THR A 112 -15.50 16.72 12.35
CA THR A 112 -16.95 16.87 12.39
C THR A 112 -17.58 15.72 11.60
N ALA A 113 -18.62 15.10 12.14
CA ALA A 113 -19.32 14.02 11.45
C ALA A 113 -19.82 14.52 10.08
N TRP A 114 -19.30 13.92 9.01
CA TRP A 114 -19.81 14.15 7.67
C TRP A 114 -20.82 13.06 7.31
N ARG A 115 -21.92 13.46 6.73
CA ARG A 115 -22.83 12.54 6.09
C ARG A 115 -22.22 12.11 4.77
N THR A 116 -21.75 10.88 4.68
CA THR A 116 -21.41 10.28 3.40
C THR A 116 -22.70 9.64 2.87
N GLU A 117 -23.26 10.21 1.82
CA GLU A 117 -24.30 9.51 1.06
C GLU A 117 -23.70 8.21 0.54
N PRO A 118 -24.31 7.06 0.84
CA PRO A 118 -23.81 5.79 0.33
C PRO A 118 -23.98 5.79 -1.20
N SER A 119 -22.88 6.05 -1.92
CA SER A 119 -22.89 5.85 -3.36
C SER A 119 -22.99 4.35 -3.62
N GLY A 120 -24.00 3.91 -4.35
CA GLY A 120 -24.16 2.48 -4.69
C GLY A 120 -23.06 1.94 -5.60
N GLU A 121 -22.13 2.77 -6.04
CA GLU A 121 -21.02 2.42 -6.90
C GLU A 121 -19.78 2.02 -6.08
N ILE A 122 -19.30 0.81 -6.30
CA ILE A 122 -18.07 0.31 -5.66
C ILE A 122 -16.87 0.90 -6.42
N ARG A 123 -16.23 1.93 -5.83
CA ARG A 123 -15.07 2.63 -6.40
C ARG A 123 -13.75 2.19 -5.78
N ARG A 124 -13.55 0.88 -5.63
CA ARG A 124 -12.29 0.36 -5.08
C ARG A 124 -11.16 0.45 -6.11
N PRO A 125 -10.00 1.04 -5.76
CA PRO A 125 -8.86 1.13 -6.66
C PRO A 125 -8.35 -0.23 -7.14
N GLU A 126 -8.50 -1.28 -6.33
CA GLU A 126 -8.11 -2.66 -6.66
C GLU A 126 -8.86 -3.19 -7.89
N LEU A 127 -10.12 -2.82 -8.07
CA LEU A 127 -10.90 -3.26 -9.24
C LEU A 127 -10.31 -2.67 -10.53
N ARG A 128 -9.90 -1.40 -10.51
CA ARG A 128 -9.22 -0.78 -11.65
C ARG A 128 -7.87 -1.42 -11.95
N LEU A 129 -7.14 -1.82 -10.90
CA LEU A 129 -5.88 -2.54 -11.07
C LEU A 129 -6.12 -3.89 -11.77
N PHE A 130 -7.12 -4.66 -11.34
CA PHE A 130 -7.46 -5.93 -11.98
C PHE A 130 -7.91 -5.76 -13.43
N GLU A 131 -8.69 -4.74 -13.75
CA GLU A 131 -9.08 -4.42 -15.13
C GLU A 131 -7.86 -4.07 -15.99
N ALA A 132 -6.93 -3.25 -15.48
CA ALA A 132 -5.71 -2.90 -16.19
C ALA A 132 -4.77 -4.10 -16.37
N GLN A 133 -4.67 -5.00 -15.38
CA GLN A 133 -3.91 -6.24 -15.50
C GLN A 133 -4.53 -7.19 -16.53
N LYS A 134 -5.85 -7.35 -16.53
CA LYS A 134 -6.58 -8.13 -17.53
C LYS A 134 -6.32 -7.60 -18.95
N ALA A 135 -6.40 -6.28 -19.14
CA ALA A 135 -6.09 -5.65 -20.41
C ALA A 135 -4.63 -5.90 -20.86
N SER A 136 -3.68 -5.93 -19.91
CA SER A 136 -2.28 -6.26 -20.19
C SER A 136 -2.12 -7.73 -20.64
N ILE A 137 -2.80 -8.65 -19.96
CA ILE A 137 -2.82 -10.07 -20.34
C ILE A 137 -3.41 -10.27 -21.75
N ASP A 138 -4.49 -9.58 -22.07
CA ASP A 138 -5.12 -9.65 -23.39
C ASP A 138 -4.18 -9.14 -24.49
N VAL A 139 -3.43 -8.07 -24.24
CA VAL A 139 -2.39 -7.60 -25.17
C VAL A 139 -1.28 -8.63 -25.33
N ASN A 140 -0.79 -9.21 -24.24
CA ASN A 140 0.26 -10.24 -24.29
C ASN A 140 -0.22 -11.49 -25.05
N ARG A 141 -1.50 -11.87 -24.91
CA ARG A 141 -2.09 -12.97 -25.67
C ARG A 141 -2.11 -12.69 -27.19
N ARG A 142 -2.41 -11.43 -27.58
CA ARG A 142 -2.34 -11.01 -29.00
C ARG A 142 -0.92 -11.02 -29.51
N LEU A 143 0.03 -10.48 -28.74
CA LEU A 143 1.45 -10.50 -29.10
C LEU A 143 1.98 -11.92 -29.31
N LEU A 144 1.62 -12.87 -28.43
CA LEU A 144 1.99 -14.29 -28.61
C LEU A 144 1.41 -14.89 -29.90
N HIS A 145 0.22 -14.46 -30.30
CA HIS A 145 -0.35 -14.87 -31.58
C HIS A 145 0.43 -14.27 -32.74
N ASP A 146 0.70 -12.96 -32.71
CA ASP A 146 1.33 -12.22 -33.80
C ASP A 146 2.76 -12.66 -34.06
N VAL A 147 3.55 -12.94 -33.00
CA VAL A 147 4.93 -13.46 -33.11
C VAL A 147 4.99 -14.82 -33.83
N ASN A 148 3.91 -15.59 -33.80
CA ASN A 148 3.85 -16.91 -34.47
C ASN A 148 3.25 -16.85 -35.88
N LEU A 149 2.87 -15.66 -36.38
CA LEU A 149 2.43 -15.48 -37.77
C LEU A 149 3.65 -15.37 -38.71
N PRO A 150 3.48 -15.77 -39.99
CA PRO A 150 4.51 -15.54 -40.99
C PRO A 150 4.70 -14.04 -41.24
N HIS A 151 5.94 -13.59 -41.21
CA HIS A 151 6.30 -12.20 -41.48
C HIS A 151 6.89 -12.07 -42.87
N ILE A 152 6.29 -11.18 -43.68
CA ILE A 152 6.79 -10.83 -45.01
C ILE A 152 7.42 -9.44 -44.89
N SER A 153 8.68 -9.34 -45.29
CA SER A 153 9.41 -8.06 -45.34
C SER A 153 9.96 -7.80 -46.72
N LEU A 154 9.84 -6.56 -47.17
CA LEU A 154 10.51 -6.07 -48.37
C LEU A 154 11.87 -5.53 -47.93
N PHE A 155 12.92 -5.90 -48.66
CA PHE A 155 14.23 -5.30 -48.47
C PHE A 155 14.75 -4.74 -49.79
N VAL A 156 15.45 -3.62 -49.69
CA VAL A 156 16.20 -3.02 -50.78
C VAL A 156 17.58 -2.67 -50.25
N GLN A 157 18.60 -3.14 -50.92
CA GLN A 157 19.99 -2.87 -50.58
C GLN A 157 20.71 -2.31 -51.82
N GLY A 158 21.32 -1.17 -51.66
CA GLY A 158 22.17 -0.58 -52.72
C GLY A 158 23.57 -0.40 -52.23
N GLY A 159 24.54 -0.42 -53.16
CA GLY A 159 25.91 -0.17 -52.84
C GLY A 159 26.73 0.19 -54.06
N TYR A 160 27.97 0.64 -53.85
CA TYR A 160 28.97 0.90 -54.86
C TYR A 160 30.23 0.14 -54.47
N GLY A 161 30.67 -0.77 -55.32
CA GLY A 161 31.76 -1.67 -54.94
C GLY A 161 32.44 -2.33 -56.12
N ARG A 162 33.52 -3.03 -55.82
CA ARG A 162 34.35 -3.80 -56.76
C ARG A 162 34.71 -5.13 -56.13
N PRO A 163 34.35 -6.29 -56.73
CA PRO A 163 33.33 -6.43 -57.79
C PRO A 163 31.95 -6.06 -57.30
N ALA A 164 31.05 -5.58 -58.17
CA ALA A 164 29.64 -5.38 -57.86
C ALA A 164 28.89 -6.76 -57.84
N LEU A 165 27.72 -6.85 -58.48
CA LEU A 165 26.98 -8.13 -58.57
C LEU A 165 27.62 -9.13 -59.56
N ASN A 166 28.48 -8.66 -60.50
CA ASN A 166 29.17 -9.49 -61.44
C ASN A 166 30.60 -9.75 -60.98
N MET A 167 30.92 -10.94 -60.53
CA MET A 167 32.25 -11.34 -60.09
C MET A 167 33.32 -11.33 -61.19
N LEU A 168 32.92 -11.40 -62.45
CA LEU A 168 33.83 -11.39 -63.61
C LEU A 168 34.27 -9.99 -64.04
N ASP A 169 33.56 -8.95 -63.56
CA ASP A 169 33.87 -7.54 -63.87
C ASP A 169 34.56 -6.88 -62.67
N ASN A 170 35.83 -6.57 -62.85
CA ASN A 170 36.69 -6.01 -61.80
C ASN A 170 36.66 -4.46 -61.74
N ASN A 171 35.57 -3.84 -62.22
CA ASN A 171 35.37 -2.39 -62.16
C ASN A 171 34.43 -2.00 -61.01
N PHE A 172 34.62 -0.78 -60.49
CA PHE A 172 33.71 -0.20 -59.54
C PHE A 172 32.39 0.16 -60.21
N LYS A 173 31.29 -0.44 -59.75
CA LYS A 173 29.93 -0.20 -60.28
C LYS A 173 28.91 -0.07 -59.14
N PRO A 174 27.87 0.76 -59.32
CA PRO A 174 26.73 0.75 -58.43
C PRO A 174 25.89 -0.52 -58.62
N TYR A 175 25.35 -1.03 -57.55
CA TYR A 175 24.40 -2.15 -57.60
C TYR A 175 23.20 -1.89 -56.70
N ALA A 176 22.09 -2.49 -57.03
CA ALA A 176 20.89 -2.52 -56.22
C ALA A 176 20.31 -3.95 -56.24
N VAL A 177 19.96 -4.42 -55.05
CA VAL A 177 19.28 -5.73 -54.85
C VAL A 177 18.04 -5.47 -54.04
N GLY A 178 16.93 -5.99 -54.52
CA GLY A 178 15.66 -5.92 -53.81
C GLY A 178 14.97 -7.27 -53.80
N GLY A 179 14.23 -7.55 -52.78
CA GLY A 179 13.53 -8.83 -52.68
C GLY A 179 12.54 -8.89 -51.53
N LEU A 180 11.79 -9.98 -51.52
CA LEU A 180 10.84 -10.32 -50.45
C LEU A 180 11.50 -11.39 -49.55
N ARG A 181 11.46 -11.15 -48.23
CA ARG A 181 11.91 -12.12 -47.23
C ARG A 181 10.69 -12.61 -46.45
N LEU A 182 10.44 -13.90 -46.50
CA LEU A 182 9.46 -14.58 -45.66
C LEU A 182 10.18 -15.23 -44.47
N SER A 183 9.78 -14.87 -43.27
CA SER A 183 10.26 -15.50 -42.03
C SER A 183 9.08 -16.01 -41.24
N TRP A 184 9.15 -17.28 -40.82
CA TRP A 184 8.11 -17.93 -40.05
C TRP A 184 8.71 -18.83 -38.97
N ASN A 185 8.33 -18.58 -37.71
CA ASN A 185 8.75 -19.41 -36.57
C ASN A 185 7.75 -20.56 -36.36
N ILE A 186 7.91 -21.66 -37.12
CA ILE A 186 7.05 -22.85 -37.03
C ILE A 186 7.18 -23.53 -35.67
N ALA A 187 8.38 -23.52 -35.05
CA ALA A 187 8.62 -24.13 -33.74
C ALA A 187 7.76 -23.48 -32.63
N GLY A 188 7.49 -22.19 -32.75
CA GLY A 188 6.61 -21.46 -31.81
C GLY A 188 5.19 -22.02 -31.72
N LEU A 189 4.67 -22.64 -32.79
CA LEU A 189 3.31 -23.22 -32.81
C LEU A 189 3.15 -24.37 -31.81
N TYR A 190 4.18 -25.15 -31.57
CA TYR A 190 4.15 -26.26 -30.60
C TYR A 190 4.09 -25.78 -29.15
N THR A 191 4.67 -24.63 -28.86
CA THR A 191 4.72 -24.05 -27.51
C THR A 191 3.57 -23.09 -27.22
N LEU A 192 2.89 -22.58 -28.25
CA LEU A 192 1.84 -21.57 -28.17
C LEU A 192 0.73 -21.94 -27.16
N ARG A 193 0.27 -23.19 -27.18
CA ARG A 193 -0.78 -23.67 -26.26
C ARG A 193 -0.32 -23.63 -24.80
N LYS A 194 0.95 -23.97 -24.52
CA LYS A 194 1.52 -23.92 -23.16
C LYS A 194 1.68 -22.48 -22.69
N GLN A 195 2.20 -21.61 -23.53
CA GLN A 195 2.40 -20.18 -23.23
C GLN A 195 1.07 -19.47 -22.97
N LYS A 196 0.01 -19.79 -23.74
CA LYS A 196 -1.35 -19.24 -23.49
C LYS A 196 -1.99 -19.71 -22.19
N ARG A 197 -1.55 -20.85 -21.63
CA ARG A 197 -2.05 -21.34 -20.34
C ARG A 197 -1.31 -20.73 -19.16
N GLN A 198 -0.14 -20.14 -19.38
CA GLN A 198 0.70 -19.51 -18.35
C GLN A 198 0.37 -18.02 -18.17
N LEU A 199 -0.40 -17.43 -19.07
CA LEU A 199 -0.96 -16.08 -18.99
C LEU A 199 -2.34 -16.09 -18.31
#